data_abdaaa3c74dff66274a3fe241819885b
#
_entry.id   abdaaa3c74dff66274a3fe241819885b
#
_cell.length_a   1.000
_cell.length_b   1.000
_cell.length_c   1.000
_cell.angle_alpha   90.00
_cell.angle_beta   90.00
_cell.angle_gamma   90.00
#
_symmetry.space_group_name_H-M   'P 1'
#
loop_
_entity.id
_entity.type
_entity.pdbx_description
1 polymer ?
#
loop_
_entity_poly.entity_id
_entity_poly.type
_entity_poly.pdbx_seq_one_letter_code
_entity_poly.pdbx_strand_id
1 'polypeptide(L)'
;MIWKKEDLIDILKSDGSVYKNYENNSYFFDLQKEIKLECIVLKLNNKTNIVNIEYSKDNLIFYSFDSELCEIKDNAMIFILSEKISVRYLRICIKRDNLKQINFYIRKFPLLFIAARTDGFGARITALLNAMYLADRLNCKFGFVWPIRSFPKMINDNVVHTPFIEDEKYIFNGKFLENHSYTNSFKNNHQTPLFEYMDVGNFSIPNRSVDRLLMKPYANSWGWTTPFGFCFKFFYNLSEEEYFDGLRKAWKKICFSDSILVALNRADFEASKIGKFVNIHIRSGDMVYTVHRFNIPEHFFVKHVVSIEMAILVIELELKKHNKILICGDDIETLEAIKNHYISKLDSVLFLHDFSLKYNFGKLEQLLFELQFRSKAQSIYTTKSAFGILPYAIGNSKELINIYDFLFNKNNLYKELVNYDGLIKANKLQISLSNWIFFQTGIISNMKVNILIEHVKKSLRIDKDNFSYKISFLYCLLKKKEIIKAEKYCQLLLRNYNQDIERIIRNGLFGAWNFIFNAVLEAYKIYQYSASLRYLAALIFQKKQDIHSSLKILRELYDGGELNSIQHDKYIELLNV
;
A
#
# COMPACT_ATOMS: atom_id res chain seq x y z
N MET A 1 -3.35 8.13 -26.40
CA MET A 1 -3.74 9.38 -25.66
C MET A 1 -4.35 9.00 -24.33
N ILE A 2 -3.85 9.54 -23.23
CA ILE A 2 -4.32 9.23 -21.86
C ILE A 2 -5.63 9.97 -21.53
N TRP A 3 -5.78 11.21 -21.99
CA TRP A 3 -6.98 12.02 -21.73
C TRP A 3 -8.22 11.44 -22.43
N LYS A 4 -9.32 11.36 -21.70
CA LYS A 4 -10.60 10.92 -22.26
C LYS A 4 -11.22 12.04 -23.08
N LYS A 5 -12.08 11.68 -24.04
CA LYS A 5 -12.68 12.65 -24.97
C LYS A 5 -13.45 13.76 -24.23
N GLU A 6 -14.15 13.42 -23.14
CA GLU A 6 -14.89 14.36 -22.30
C GLU A 6 -13.99 15.33 -21.51
N ASP A 7 -12.70 15.01 -21.35
CA ASP A 7 -11.71 15.86 -20.69
C ASP A 7 -11.04 16.84 -21.64
N LEU A 8 -11.42 16.82 -22.91
CA LEU A 8 -10.88 17.65 -23.96
C LEU A 8 -11.92 18.67 -24.45
N ILE A 9 -11.48 19.88 -24.73
CA ILE A 9 -12.29 20.95 -25.31
C ILE A 9 -11.86 21.12 -26.77
N ASP A 10 -12.80 20.97 -27.70
CA ASP A 10 -12.59 21.27 -29.10
C ASP A 10 -12.71 22.78 -29.32
N ILE A 11 -11.58 23.44 -29.52
CA ILE A 11 -11.54 24.90 -29.65
C ILE A 11 -12.21 25.40 -30.92
N LEU A 12 -12.29 24.60 -31.98
CA LEU A 12 -13.02 25.00 -33.22
C LEU A 12 -14.52 25.07 -32.98
N LYS A 13 -15.05 24.36 -31.98
CA LYS A 13 -16.47 24.40 -31.62
C LYS A 13 -16.80 25.37 -30.50
N SER A 14 -15.86 25.60 -29.59
CA SER A 14 -16.09 26.39 -28.40
C SER A 14 -15.75 27.87 -28.56
N ASP A 15 -14.85 28.21 -29.50
CA ASP A 15 -14.36 29.57 -29.72
C ASP A 15 -14.49 29.91 -31.21
N GLY A 16 -15.52 30.68 -31.57
CA GLY A 16 -15.78 31.14 -32.94
C GLY A 16 -14.73 32.13 -33.49
N SER A 17 -13.70 32.45 -32.72
CA SER A 17 -12.65 33.40 -33.07
C SER A 17 -11.51 32.82 -33.91
N VAL A 18 -11.48 31.49 -34.14
CA VAL A 18 -10.41 30.85 -34.92
C VAL A 18 -10.54 31.21 -36.41
N TYR A 19 -9.58 31.97 -36.94
CA TYR A 19 -9.51 32.28 -38.36
C TYR A 19 -9.00 31.05 -39.15
N LYS A 20 -9.68 30.74 -40.24
CA LYS A 20 -9.34 29.60 -41.13
C LYS A 20 -9.25 30.06 -42.59
N ASN A 21 -8.15 29.76 -43.25
CA ASN A 21 -7.97 29.96 -44.69
C ASN A 21 -7.47 28.68 -45.38
N TYR A 22 -7.70 28.53 -46.68
CA TYR A 22 -7.21 27.42 -47.48
C TYR A 22 -6.55 27.94 -48.74
N GLU A 23 -5.24 27.76 -48.87
CA GLU A 23 -4.43 28.17 -50.01
C GLU A 23 -3.32 27.13 -50.27
N ASN A 24 -2.96 26.93 -51.54
CA ASN A 24 -1.83 26.07 -51.95
C ASN A 24 -1.86 24.66 -51.35
N ASN A 25 -3.02 23.99 -51.34
CA ASN A 25 -3.23 22.67 -50.74
C ASN A 25 -2.95 22.62 -49.21
N SER A 26 -3.07 23.74 -48.53
CA SER A 26 -2.85 23.82 -47.09
C SER A 26 -3.97 24.60 -46.41
N TYR A 27 -4.36 24.11 -45.20
CA TYR A 27 -5.22 24.85 -44.30
C TYR A 27 -4.36 25.63 -43.31
N PHE A 28 -4.66 26.93 -43.21
CA PHE A 28 -4.04 27.84 -42.22
C PHE A 28 -5.06 28.15 -41.13
N PHE A 29 -4.61 28.13 -39.89
CA PHE A 29 -5.39 28.48 -38.73
C PHE A 29 -4.62 29.49 -37.87
N ASP A 30 -5.25 30.63 -37.53
CA ASP A 30 -4.81 31.50 -36.43
C ASP A 30 -5.73 31.25 -35.23
N LEU A 31 -5.18 30.76 -34.16
CA LEU A 31 -5.90 30.47 -32.90
C LEU A 31 -6.11 31.75 -32.07
N GLN A 32 -5.73 32.92 -32.62
CA GLN A 32 -5.83 34.25 -32.01
C GLN A 32 -4.97 34.49 -30.78
N LYS A 33 -4.54 33.43 -30.09
CA LYS A 33 -3.66 33.43 -28.93
C LYS A 33 -2.76 32.21 -28.94
N GLU A 34 -1.66 32.27 -28.21
CA GLU A 34 -0.78 31.12 -27.99
C GLU A 34 -1.48 30.10 -27.07
N ILE A 35 -1.67 28.87 -27.57
CA ILE A 35 -2.41 27.82 -26.89
C ILE A 35 -1.57 26.54 -26.82
N LYS A 36 -1.64 25.83 -25.71
CA LYS A 36 -1.08 24.48 -25.59
C LYS A 36 -2.12 23.46 -26.05
N LEU A 37 -1.96 22.98 -27.27
CA LEU A 37 -2.80 21.92 -27.80
C LEU A 37 -2.40 20.57 -27.18
N GLU A 38 -3.38 19.70 -26.93
CA GLU A 38 -3.17 18.32 -26.51
C GLU A 38 -3.08 17.38 -27.72
N CYS A 39 -4.00 17.54 -28.66
CA CYS A 39 -3.95 16.79 -29.91
C CYS A 39 -4.68 17.49 -31.04
N ILE A 40 -4.32 17.09 -32.27
CA ILE A 40 -5.01 17.45 -33.52
C ILE A 40 -5.62 16.17 -34.08
N VAL A 41 -6.91 16.20 -34.38
CA VAL A 41 -7.62 15.07 -34.97
C VAL A 41 -8.09 15.45 -36.39
N LEU A 42 -7.60 14.72 -37.38
CA LEU A 42 -8.00 14.86 -38.79
C LEU A 42 -8.85 13.65 -39.17
N LYS A 43 -10.10 13.86 -39.58
CA LYS A 43 -10.90 12.82 -40.24
C LYS A 43 -10.74 12.93 -41.72
N LEU A 44 -10.38 11.85 -42.37
CA LEU A 44 -10.05 11.79 -43.80
C LEU A 44 -11.18 11.12 -44.59
N ASN A 45 -11.38 11.56 -45.82
CA ASN A 45 -12.28 10.88 -46.74
C ASN A 45 -11.65 9.60 -47.30
N ASN A 46 -10.34 9.63 -47.57
CA ASN A 46 -9.56 8.49 -48.08
C ASN A 46 -8.34 8.26 -47.19
N LYS A 47 -7.83 7.04 -47.19
CA LYS A 47 -6.54 6.74 -46.53
C LYS A 47 -5.43 7.44 -47.31
N THR A 48 -4.98 8.58 -46.83
CA THR A 48 -3.82 9.31 -47.36
C THR A 48 -2.63 9.08 -46.43
N ASN A 49 -1.47 8.78 -47.02
CA ASN A 49 -0.29 8.38 -46.26
C ASN A 49 0.57 9.54 -45.77
N ILE A 50 0.32 10.78 -46.18
CA ILE A 50 1.18 11.91 -45.80
C ILE A 50 0.33 13.14 -45.53
N VAL A 51 0.26 13.54 -44.29
CA VAL A 51 -0.22 14.86 -43.87
C VAL A 51 0.93 15.51 -43.08
N ASN A 52 1.42 16.63 -43.61
CA ASN A 52 2.39 17.43 -42.87
C ASN A 52 1.64 18.47 -42.05
N ILE A 53 1.93 18.54 -40.77
CA ILE A 53 1.40 19.57 -39.86
C ILE A 53 2.56 20.40 -39.37
N GLU A 54 2.43 21.70 -39.51
CA GLU A 54 3.42 22.67 -39.06
C GLU A 54 2.77 23.64 -38.11
N TYR A 55 3.54 24.16 -37.17
CA TYR A 55 3.10 25.12 -36.15
C TYR A 55 4.06 26.30 -36.05
N SER A 56 3.51 27.45 -35.66
CA SER A 56 4.27 28.65 -35.40
C SER A 56 3.67 29.46 -34.23
N LYS A 57 4.50 30.31 -33.61
CA LYS A 57 4.07 31.26 -32.59
C LYS A 57 3.84 32.66 -33.16
N ASP A 58 4.61 33.01 -34.19
CA ASP A 58 4.74 34.35 -34.74
C ASP A 58 4.28 34.49 -36.20
N ASN A 59 3.87 33.39 -36.85
CA ASN A 59 3.53 33.26 -38.26
C ASN A 59 4.72 33.50 -39.23
N LEU A 60 5.92 33.51 -38.73
CA LEU A 60 7.15 33.73 -39.52
C LEU A 60 7.90 32.42 -39.74
N ILE A 61 8.17 31.72 -38.64
CA ILE A 61 8.91 30.47 -38.64
C ILE A 61 7.97 29.31 -38.28
N PHE A 62 7.87 28.33 -39.20
CA PHE A 62 7.05 27.14 -39.02
C PHE A 62 7.92 25.92 -38.72
N TYR A 63 7.55 25.15 -37.74
CA TYR A 63 8.19 23.90 -37.32
C TYR A 63 7.26 22.74 -37.62
N SER A 64 7.79 21.65 -38.19
CA SER A 64 7.02 20.43 -38.42
C SER A 64 6.77 19.66 -37.12
N PHE A 65 5.59 19.09 -36.99
CA PHE A 65 5.33 18.10 -35.95
C PHE A 65 6.02 16.78 -36.28
N ASP A 66 6.53 16.12 -35.25
CA ASP A 66 7.12 14.80 -35.38
C ASP A 66 6.04 13.77 -35.72
N SER A 67 6.23 13.05 -36.85
CA SER A 67 5.31 12.02 -37.34
C SER A 67 5.22 10.78 -36.43
N GLU A 68 6.18 10.56 -35.52
CA GLU A 68 6.16 9.44 -34.58
C GLU A 68 5.01 9.55 -33.55
N LEU A 69 4.40 10.72 -33.41
CA LEU A 69 3.28 10.98 -32.50
C LEU A 69 1.90 10.80 -33.17
N CYS A 70 1.81 10.20 -34.34
CA CYS A 70 0.56 10.01 -35.08
C CYS A 70 -0.03 8.61 -34.88
N GLU A 71 -1.23 8.55 -34.30
CA GLU A 71 -2.04 7.33 -34.21
C GLU A 71 -3.07 7.35 -35.35
N ILE A 72 -3.21 6.25 -36.12
CA ILE A 72 -4.24 6.10 -37.15
C ILE A 72 -5.33 5.16 -36.65
N LYS A 73 -6.56 5.65 -36.57
CA LYS A 73 -7.72 4.86 -36.12
C LYS A 73 -8.97 5.26 -36.90
N ASP A 74 -9.69 4.29 -37.50
CA ASP A 74 -10.99 4.49 -38.14
C ASP A 74 -11.05 5.68 -39.14
N ASN A 75 -10.09 5.79 -40.04
CA ASN A 75 -9.92 6.92 -40.97
C ASN A 75 -9.67 8.29 -40.29
N ALA A 76 -9.28 8.31 -39.05
CA ALA A 76 -8.79 9.49 -38.34
C ALA A 76 -7.30 9.39 -38.08
N MET A 77 -6.57 10.46 -38.32
CA MET A 77 -5.19 10.66 -37.88
C MET A 77 -5.22 11.52 -36.61
N ILE A 78 -4.62 11.01 -35.55
CA ILE A 78 -4.55 11.68 -34.24
C ILE A 78 -3.09 12.03 -33.99
N PHE A 79 -2.76 13.30 -34.04
CA PHE A 79 -1.44 13.82 -33.70
C PHE A 79 -1.45 14.23 -32.20
N ILE A 80 -0.73 13.49 -31.39
CA ILE A 80 -0.56 13.78 -29.95
C ILE A 80 0.64 14.72 -29.81
N LEU A 81 0.40 15.90 -29.25
CA LEU A 81 1.44 16.93 -29.15
C LEU A 81 2.23 16.80 -27.83
N SER A 82 3.52 17.06 -27.90
CA SER A 82 4.32 17.11 -26.68
C SER A 82 3.89 18.33 -25.84
N GLU A 83 3.87 18.18 -24.51
CA GLU A 83 3.48 19.25 -23.58
C GLU A 83 4.30 20.56 -23.70
N LYS A 84 5.42 20.49 -24.41
CA LYS A 84 6.33 21.64 -24.56
C LYS A 84 5.93 22.60 -25.67
N ILE A 85 4.98 22.21 -26.53
CA ILE A 85 4.63 22.98 -27.73
C ILE A 85 3.42 23.87 -27.45
N SER A 86 3.64 25.18 -27.49
CA SER A 86 2.60 26.19 -27.55
C SER A 86 2.48 26.69 -28.99
N VAL A 87 1.27 26.81 -29.48
CA VAL A 87 0.97 27.15 -30.89
C VAL A 87 -0.01 28.31 -30.93
N ARG A 88 0.20 29.24 -31.83
CA ARG A 88 -0.82 30.20 -32.29
C ARG A 88 -1.24 29.94 -33.73
N TYR A 89 -0.30 29.62 -34.60
CA TYR A 89 -0.55 29.38 -36.01
C TYR A 89 -0.30 27.91 -36.32
N LEU A 90 -1.23 27.34 -37.13
CA LEU A 90 -1.14 25.96 -37.62
C LEU A 90 -1.27 25.96 -39.13
N ARG A 91 -0.41 25.17 -39.78
CA ARG A 91 -0.48 24.86 -41.20
C ARG A 91 -0.64 23.36 -41.36
N ILE A 92 -1.70 22.93 -42.03
CA ILE A 92 -1.98 21.52 -42.32
C ILE A 92 -1.96 21.29 -43.81
N CYS A 93 -0.92 20.62 -44.30
CA CYS A 93 -0.72 20.36 -45.73
C CYS A 93 -1.51 19.11 -46.12
N ILE A 94 -2.71 19.34 -46.71
CA ILE A 94 -3.62 18.29 -47.17
C ILE A 94 -4.55 18.84 -48.26
N LYS A 95 -4.82 18.03 -49.29
CA LYS A 95 -5.81 18.39 -50.33
C LYS A 95 -7.20 18.53 -49.73
N ARG A 96 -7.95 19.54 -50.16
CA ARG A 96 -9.29 19.87 -49.64
C ARG A 96 -10.24 18.68 -49.65
N ASP A 97 -10.23 17.90 -50.74
CA ASP A 97 -11.14 16.76 -50.91
C ASP A 97 -10.78 15.55 -50.03
N ASN A 98 -9.58 15.51 -49.47
CA ASN A 98 -9.15 14.43 -48.63
C ASN A 98 -9.51 14.66 -47.15
N LEU A 99 -9.86 15.87 -46.75
CA LEU A 99 -10.15 16.24 -45.39
C LEU A 99 -11.65 16.37 -45.14
N LYS A 100 -12.19 15.51 -44.29
CA LYS A 100 -13.60 15.54 -43.87
C LYS A 100 -13.84 16.49 -42.69
N GLN A 101 -12.97 16.45 -41.70
CA GLN A 101 -13.11 17.23 -40.47
C GLN A 101 -11.75 17.44 -39.79
N ILE A 102 -11.58 18.60 -39.15
CA ILE A 102 -10.46 18.93 -38.28
C ILE A 102 -11.02 19.25 -36.90
N ASN A 103 -10.30 18.80 -35.84
CA ASN A 103 -10.58 19.18 -34.46
C ASN A 103 -9.27 19.48 -33.75
N PHE A 104 -9.24 20.55 -33.00
CA PHE A 104 -8.11 20.93 -32.12
C PHE A 104 -8.55 20.82 -30.69
N TYR A 105 -7.84 20.02 -29.91
CA TYR A 105 -8.20 19.74 -28.52
C TYR A 105 -7.21 20.32 -27.53
N ILE A 106 -7.74 21.00 -26.50
CA ILE A 106 -7.01 21.40 -25.30
C ILE A 106 -7.53 20.61 -24.10
N ARG A 107 -6.69 20.51 -23.08
CA ARG A 107 -7.10 19.88 -21.82
C ARG A 107 -8.10 20.76 -21.07
N LYS A 108 -9.13 20.14 -20.55
CA LYS A 108 -10.08 20.76 -19.62
C LYS A 108 -9.46 20.94 -18.22
N PHE A 109 -8.54 20.06 -17.84
CA PHE A 109 -7.91 20.02 -16.54
C PHE A 109 -6.39 20.18 -16.68
N PRO A 110 -5.71 20.83 -15.69
CA PRO A 110 -4.27 21.05 -15.76
C PRO A 110 -3.46 19.75 -15.66
N LEU A 111 -3.93 18.80 -14.85
CA LEU A 111 -3.27 17.50 -14.64
C LEU A 111 -4.27 16.41 -14.21
N LEU A 112 -3.78 15.18 -14.16
CA LEU A 112 -4.50 13.98 -13.79
C LEU A 112 -3.86 13.34 -12.54
N PHE A 113 -4.68 13.00 -11.55
CA PHE A 113 -4.29 12.14 -10.43
C PHE A 113 -4.78 10.72 -10.68
N ILE A 114 -3.87 9.73 -10.68
CA ILE A 114 -4.23 8.33 -10.90
C ILE A 114 -3.94 7.50 -9.66
N ALA A 115 -4.96 6.80 -9.16
CA ALA A 115 -4.79 5.74 -8.18
C ALA A 115 -4.41 4.44 -8.89
N ALA A 116 -3.20 3.93 -8.67
CA ALA A 116 -2.66 2.78 -9.40
C ALA A 116 -2.00 1.75 -8.46
N ARG A 117 -2.75 1.32 -7.42
CA ARG A 117 -2.27 0.30 -6.47
C ARG A 117 -2.59 -1.12 -6.94
N THR A 118 -1.67 -2.09 -6.65
CA THR A 118 -1.87 -3.51 -6.93
C THR A 118 -2.07 -4.37 -5.70
N ASP A 119 -1.89 -3.79 -4.53
CA ASP A 119 -2.05 -4.47 -3.24
C ASP A 119 -3.52 -4.63 -2.82
N GLY A 120 -3.78 -4.83 -1.53
CA GLY A 120 -5.11 -5.14 -0.99
C GLY A 120 -6.16 -4.03 -1.23
N PHE A 121 -7.43 -4.41 -1.12
CA PHE A 121 -8.59 -3.54 -1.37
C PHE A 121 -8.52 -2.21 -0.61
N GLY A 122 -8.16 -2.24 0.69
CA GLY A 122 -8.06 -1.03 1.51
C GLY A 122 -7.05 0.00 0.97
N ALA A 123 -5.89 -0.44 0.49
CA ALA A 123 -4.88 0.44 -0.07
C ALA A 123 -5.32 1.04 -1.41
N ARG A 124 -6.02 0.26 -2.25
CA ARG A 124 -6.55 0.72 -3.54
C ARG A 124 -7.62 1.79 -3.37
N ILE A 125 -8.58 1.55 -2.47
CA ILE A 125 -9.64 2.52 -2.19
C ILE A 125 -9.05 3.79 -1.53
N THR A 126 -8.10 3.66 -0.61
CA THR A 126 -7.46 4.85 -0.03
C THR A 126 -6.74 5.68 -1.08
N ALA A 127 -6.02 5.05 -2.01
CA ALA A 127 -5.38 5.75 -3.13
C ALA A 127 -6.40 6.41 -4.05
N LEU A 128 -7.55 5.76 -4.32
CA LEU A 128 -8.65 6.34 -5.10
C LEU A 128 -9.24 7.57 -4.40
N LEU A 129 -9.52 7.46 -3.10
CA LEU A 129 -10.02 8.59 -2.32
C LEU A 129 -9.04 9.76 -2.30
N ASN A 130 -7.72 9.48 -2.23
CA ASN A 130 -6.68 10.50 -2.35
C ASN A 130 -6.70 11.17 -3.73
N ALA A 131 -6.83 10.39 -4.81
CA ALA A 131 -6.93 10.95 -6.15
C ALA A 131 -8.16 11.85 -6.31
N MET A 132 -9.31 11.40 -5.82
CA MET A 132 -10.55 12.17 -5.85
C MET A 132 -10.46 13.46 -5.02
N TYR A 133 -9.90 13.37 -3.81
CA TYR A 133 -9.74 14.51 -2.91
C TYR A 133 -8.78 15.57 -3.49
N LEU A 134 -7.60 15.14 -3.98
CA LEU A 134 -6.61 16.07 -4.56
C LEU A 134 -7.14 16.70 -5.85
N ALA A 135 -7.84 15.93 -6.66
CA ALA A 135 -8.46 16.44 -7.89
C ALA A 135 -9.55 17.48 -7.59
N ASP A 136 -10.41 17.23 -6.61
CA ASP A 136 -11.46 18.16 -6.17
C ASP A 136 -10.85 19.46 -5.62
N ARG A 137 -9.83 19.34 -4.74
CA ARG A 137 -9.16 20.48 -4.12
C ARG A 137 -8.41 21.38 -5.12
N LEU A 138 -7.80 20.77 -6.15
CA LEU A 138 -6.95 21.47 -7.11
C LEU A 138 -7.62 21.71 -8.47
N ASN A 139 -8.92 21.43 -8.58
CA ASN A 139 -9.67 21.49 -9.83
C ASN A 139 -9.00 20.73 -10.98
N CYS A 140 -8.63 19.47 -10.69
CA CYS A 140 -7.96 18.56 -11.60
C CYS A 140 -8.84 17.36 -11.94
N LYS A 141 -8.37 16.50 -12.83
CA LYS A 141 -9.00 15.22 -13.15
C LYS A 141 -8.46 14.15 -12.22
N PHE A 142 -9.31 13.17 -11.84
CA PHE A 142 -8.85 11.92 -11.24
C PHE A 142 -9.19 10.72 -12.12
N GLY A 143 -8.44 9.65 -11.88
CA GLY A 143 -8.68 8.35 -12.47
C GLY A 143 -8.09 7.23 -11.62
N PHE A 144 -8.32 6.00 -12.05
CA PHE A 144 -7.73 4.84 -11.40
C PHE A 144 -7.40 3.73 -12.39
N VAL A 145 -6.48 2.86 -11.97
CA VAL A 145 -6.11 1.60 -12.61
C VAL A 145 -6.39 0.48 -11.61
N TRP A 146 -7.19 -0.51 -12.03
CA TRP A 146 -7.68 -1.58 -11.15
C TRP A 146 -7.34 -2.96 -11.70
N PRO A 147 -6.07 -3.41 -11.62
CA PRO A 147 -5.69 -4.73 -12.11
C PRO A 147 -6.28 -5.83 -11.23
N ILE A 148 -6.79 -6.89 -11.85
CA ILE A 148 -7.19 -8.10 -11.14
C ILE A 148 -5.93 -8.74 -10.55
N ARG A 149 -6.00 -9.21 -9.31
CA ARG A 149 -4.88 -9.88 -8.66
C ARG A 149 -5.34 -11.12 -7.91
N SER A 150 -4.63 -12.24 -8.15
CA SER A 150 -4.70 -13.42 -7.30
C SER A 150 -3.74 -13.26 -6.11
N PHE A 151 -4.19 -13.62 -4.92
CA PHE A 151 -3.35 -13.63 -3.72
C PHE A 151 -2.56 -14.93 -3.60
N PRO A 152 -1.46 -14.95 -2.82
CA PRO A 152 -0.73 -16.17 -2.51
C PRO A 152 -1.66 -17.22 -1.90
N LYS A 153 -1.46 -18.49 -2.26
CA LYS A 153 -2.21 -19.60 -1.70
C LYS A 153 -2.06 -19.61 -0.18
N MET A 154 -3.18 -19.71 0.51
CA MET A 154 -3.25 -19.86 1.96
C MET A 154 -3.09 -21.30 2.39
N ILE A 155 -2.57 -21.52 3.60
CA ILE A 155 -2.45 -22.86 4.19
C ILE A 155 -3.84 -23.40 4.57
N ASN A 156 -4.77 -22.50 4.92
CA ASN A 156 -6.15 -22.80 5.33
C ASN A 156 -7.16 -21.96 4.55
N ASP A 157 -7.39 -22.29 3.28
CA ASP A 157 -8.27 -21.51 2.39
C ASP A 157 -9.73 -21.42 2.89
N ASN A 158 -10.17 -22.35 3.76
CA ASN A 158 -11.56 -22.42 4.25
C ASN A 158 -11.82 -21.54 5.48
N VAL A 159 -10.79 -20.99 6.11
CA VAL A 159 -10.88 -20.35 7.44
C VAL A 159 -10.65 -18.84 7.37
N VAL A 160 -10.09 -18.36 6.29
CA VAL A 160 -9.69 -16.96 6.15
C VAL A 160 -10.45 -16.28 5.03
N HIS A 161 -11.09 -15.14 5.34
CA HIS A 161 -11.61 -14.24 4.32
C HIS A 161 -10.44 -13.66 3.53
N THR A 162 -10.13 -14.28 2.39
CA THR A 162 -9.13 -13.74 1.48
C THR A 162 -9.68 -12.49 0.83
N PRO A 163 -9.02 -11.34 0.91
CA PRO A 163 -9.40 -10.17 0.15
C PRO A 163 -9.18 -10.45 -1.34
N PHE A 164 -10.16 -11.05 -1.97
CA PHE A 164 -10.19 -11.26 -3.41
C PHE A 164 -10.39 -9.90 -4.07
N ILE A 165 -9.58 -9.57 -5.07
CA ILE A 165 -9.76 -8.34 -5.83
C ILE A 165 -10.37 -8.70 -7.16
N GLU A 166 -11.66 -8.47 -7.23
CA GLU A 166 -12.47 -8.69 -8.42
C GLU A 166 -12.25 -7.60 -9.47
N ASP A 167 -12.77 -7.84 -10.66
CA ASP A 167 -12.80 -6.88 -11.76
C ASP A 167 -13.57 -5.62 -11.32
N GLU A 168 -13.09 -4.46 -11.73
CA GLU A 168 -13.66 -3.14 -11.42
C GLU A 168 -15.13 -3.00 -11.77
N LYS A 169 -15.63 -3.75 -12.77
CA LYS A 169 -17.04 -3.74 -13.20
C LYS A 169 -18.01 -4.29 -12.15
N TYR A 170 -17.54 -5.11 -11.22
CA TYR A 170 -18.36 -5.60 -10.11
C TYR A 170 -18.41 -4.62 -8.94
N ILE A 171 -17.47 -3.66 -8.90
CA ILE A 171 -17.36 -2.67 -7.83
C ILE A 171 -18.07 -1.37 -8.20
N PHE A 172 -17.80 -0.86 -9.41
CA PHE A 172 -18.24 0.46 -9.86
C PHE A 172 -19.28 0.35 -10.97
N ASN A 173 -20.19 1.34 -11.04
CA ASN A 173 -21.15 1.39 -12.13
C ASN A 173 -20.50 1.79 -13.47
N GLY A 174 -21.19 1.52 -14.58
CA GLY A 174 -20.66 1.74 -15.92
C GLY A 174 -20.25 3.18 -16.18
N LYS A 175 -21.03 4.17 -15.73
CA LYS A 175 -20.74 5.60 -15.95
C LYS A 175 -19.48 6.04 -15.18
N PHE A 176 -19.28 5.55 -13.96
CA PHE A 176 -18.07 5.84 -13.19
C PHE A 176 -16.84 5.23 -13.85
N LEU A 177 -16.95 3.99 -14.37
CA LEU A 177 -15.90 3.33 -15.13
C LEU A 177 -15.55 4.08 -16.41
N GLU A 178 -16.55 4.45 -17.19
CA GLU A 178 -16.36 5.23 -18.41
C GLU A 178 -15.58 6.52 -18.15
N ASN A 179 -15.93 7.26 -17.10
CA ASN A 179 -15.34 8.55 -16.78
C ASN A 179 -13.96 8.46 -16.11
N HIS A 180 -13.71 7.42 -15.30
CA HIS A 180 -12.57 7.42 -14.36
C HIS A 180 -11.66 6.20 -14.44
N SER A 181 -12.07 5.06 -15.04
CA SER A 181 -11.17 3.92 -15.20
C SER A 181 -10.18 4.16 -16.36
N TYR A 182 -8.91 3.96 -16.05
CA TYR A 182 -7.78 3.95 -16.97
C TYR A 182 -7.13 2.56 -17.07
N THR A 183 -7.75 1.53 -16.50
CA THR A 183 -7.22 0.16 -16.46
C THR A 183 -6.83 -0.35 -17.84
N ASN A 184 -7.66 -0.09 -18.87
CA ASN A 184 -7.38 -0.49 -20.23
C ASN A 184 -6.30 0.35 -20.92
N SER A 185 -6.08 1.59 -20.48
CA SER A 185 -5.06 2.48 -21.04
C SER A 185 -3.64 2.04 -20.67
N PHE A 186 -3.51 1.24 -19.61
CA PHE A 186 -2.24 0.75 -19.07
C PHE A 186 -2.10 -0.79 -19.13
N LYS A 187 -2.95 -1.49 -19.90
CA LYS A 187 -3.00 -2.98 -19.96
C LYS A 187 -1.70 -3.66 -20.36
N ASN A 188 -0.94 -3.05 -21.25
CA ASN A 188 0.27 -3.69 -21.80
C ASN A 188 1.49 -3.58 -20.87
N ASN A 189 1.31 -3.03 -19.70
CA ASN A 189 2.37 -2.72 -18.79
C ASN A 189 2.15 -3.43 -17.45
N HIS A 190 2.12 -4.79 -17.41
CA HIS A 190 2.16 -5.58 -16.18
C HIS A 190 3.40 -5.30 -15.32
N GLN A 191 4.39 -4.62 -15.90
CA GLN A 191 5.60 -4.11 -15.27
C GLN A 191 5.68 -2.59 -15.36
N THR A 192 4.53 -1.90 -15.34
CA THR A 192 4.56 -0.45 -15.52
C THR A 192 5.33 0.24 -14.41
N PRO A 193 6.18 1.19 -14.81
CA PRO A 193 6.76 2.21 -13.93
C PRO A 193 5.75 2.92 -13.02
N LEU A 194 4.43 2.85 -13.28
CA LEU A 194 3.38 3.35 -12.38
C LEU A 194 3.51 2.79 -10.96
N PHE A 195 4.10 1.60 -10.77
CA PHE A 195 4.33 1.00 -9.46
C PHE A 195 5.69 1.33 -8.87
N GLU A 196 6.72 1.50 -9.69
CA GLU A 196 8.03 1.99 -9.25
C GLU A 196 7.97 3.46 -8.87
N TYR A 197 7.14 4.26 -9.56
CA TYR A 197 6.90 5.67 -9.23
C TYR A 197 5.88 5.89 -8.11
N MET A 198 5.43 4.84 -7.44
CA MET A 198 4.84 4.95 -6.11
C MET A 198 5.89 5.37 -5.08
N ASP A 199 6.95 5.96 -5.54
CA ASP A 199 7.92 6.54 -4.66
C ASP A 199 7.19 7.59 -3.83
N VAL A 200 6.90 7.18 -2.60
CA VAL A 200 6.45 8.04 -1.52
C VAL A 200 7.39 9.26 -1.45
N GLY A 201 8.61 9.13 -1.94
CA GLY A 201 9.61 10.17 -2.09
C GLY A 201 9.12 11.42 -2.82
N ASN A 202 8.31 11.30 -3.87
CA ASN A 202 7.79 12.48 -4.58
C ASN A 202 6.70 13.23 -3.81
N PHE A 203 6.00 12.56 -2.88
CA PHE A 203 5.05 13.18 -1.95
C PHE A 203 5.67 13.50 -0.59
N SER A 204 6.78 12.88 -0.22
CA SER A 204 7.42 12.97 1.11
C SER A 204 8.48 14.06 1.24
N ILE A 205 8.57 14.99 0.30
CA ILE A 205 9.47 16.14 0.46
C ILE A 205 8.96 16.99 1.63
N PRO A 206 9.74 17.15 2.71
CA PRO A 206 9.36 17.99 3.84
C PRO A 206 8.98 19.40 3.39
N ASN A 207 7.96 19.98 4.01
CA ASN A 207 7.50 21.34 3.75
C ASN A 207 6.91 21.62 2.34
N ARG A 208 6.32 20.60 1.72
CA ARG A 208 5.58 20.78 0.46
C ARG A 208 4.15 21.22 0.73
N SER A 209 3.66 22.24 0.01
CA SER A 209 2.22 22.53 -0.04
C SER A 209 1.50 21.68 -1.09
N VAL A 210 0.19 21.45 -0.90
CA VAL A 210 -0.65 20.75 -1.89
C VAL A 210 -0.63 21.46 -3.25
N ASP A 211 -0.63 22.81 -3.24
CA ASP A 211 -0.66 23.62 -4.46
C ASP A 211 0.58 23.43 -5.34
N ARG A 212 1.71 23.01 -4.76
CA ARG A 212 2.91 22.67 -5.54
C ARG A 212 2.73 21.49 -6.48
N LEU A 213 1.70 20.67 -6.29
CA LEU A 213 1.37 19.60 -7.23
C LEU A 213 0.94 20.12 -8.60
N LEU A 214 0.48 21.39 -8.69
CA LEU A 214 0.17 22.05 -9.96
C LEU A 214 1.42 22.56 -10.71
N MET A 215 2.58 22.56 -10.07
CA MET A 215 3.82 23.07 -10.64
C MET A 215 4.63 21.95 -11.29
N LYS A 216 5.09 22.19 -12.53
CA LYS A 216 6.01 21.27 -13.22
C LYS A 216 7.42 21.30 -12.59
N PRO A 217 8.21 20.21 -12.73
CA PRO A 217 7.87 18.97 -13.43
C PRO A 217 6.94 18.07 -12.62
N TYR A 218 6.00 17.41 -13.30
CA TYR A 218 5.20 16.34 -12.71
C TYR A 218 5.98 15.02 -12.71
N ALA A 219 5.55 14.04 -11.91
CA ALA A 219 6.16 12.71 -11.93
C ALA A 219 5.95 12.01 -13.28
N ASN A 220 4.82 12.27 -13.93
CA ASN A 220 4.50 11.78 -15.27
C ASN A 220 4.05 12.94 -16.15
N SER A 221 4.11 12.79 -17.48
CA SER A 221 3.67 13.84 -18.41
C SER A 221 2.20 14.27 -18.24
N TRP A 222 1.36 13.40 -17.67
CA TRP A 222 -0.04 13.63 -17.39
C TRP A 222 -0.34 14.09 -15.95
N GLY A 223 0.58 13.91 -14.98
CA GLY A 223 0.38 14.29 -13.59
C GLY A 223 1.02 13.35 -12.58
N TRP A 224 0.23 12.88 -11.59
CA TRP A 224 0.72 12.17 -10.42
C TRP A 224 -0.02 10.85 -10.17
N THR A 225 0.71 9.84 -9.68
CA THR A 225 0.11 8.69 -9.00
C THR A 225 -0.13 9.03 -7.53
N THR A 226 -1.23 8.54 -6.96
CA THR A 226 -1.56 8.82 -5.57
C THR A 226 -1.16 7.68 -4.64
N PRO A 227 -0.60 7.99 -3.44
CA PRO A 227 -0.23 7.01 -2.45
C PRO A 227 -1.47 6.44 -1.73
N PHE A 228 -1.30 5.32 -1.01
CA PHE A 228 -2.29 4.81 -0.06
C PHE A 228 -2.15 5.42 1.35
N GLY A 229 -1.07 6.16 1.60
CA GLY A 229 -0.86 6.88 2.85
C GLY A 229 -1.73 8.14 2.95
N PHE A 230 -1.90 8.65 4.15
CA PHE A 230 -2.68 9.86 4.39
C PHE A 230 -1.94 11.10 3.93
N CYS A 231 -2.53 11.83 2.97
CA CYS A 231 -1.90 12.98 2.33
C CYS A 231 -1.55 14.12 3.30
N PHE A 232 -2.30 14.33 4.37
CA PHE A 232 -1.99 15.37 5.36
C PHE A 232 -0.60 15.21 6.01
N LYS A 233 -0.04 14.00 6.00
CA LYS A 233 1.31 13.73 6.50
C LYS A 233 2.42 14.20 5.55
N PHE A 234 2.08 14.51 4.31
CA PHE A 234 3.03 14.92 3.27
C PHE A 234 2.98 16.41 2.93
N PHE A 235 1.93 17.10 3.36
CA PHE A 235 1.70 18.51 3.02
C PHE A 235 1.47 19.35 4.27
N TYR A 236 2.27 20.39 4.44
CA TYR A 236 2.19 21.25 5.63
C TYR A 236 0.92 22.12 5.70
N ASN A 237 0.31 22.42 4.55
CA ASN A 237 -0.90 23.23 4.44
C ASN A 237 -2.18 22.40 4.34
N LEU A 238 -2.16 21.19 4.88
CA LEU A 238 -3.30 20.27 4.91
C LEU A 238 -3.50 19.74 6.33
N SER A 239 -4.58 20.17 6.99
CA SER A 239 -4.92 19.65 8.31
C SER A 239 -5.51 18.24 8.23
N GLU A 240 -5.38 17.48 9.32
CA GLU A 240 -5.95 16.13 9.42
C GLU A 240 -7.47 16.17 9.28
N GLU A 241 -8.13 17.12 9.92
CA GLU A 241 -9.58 17.29 9.89
C GLU A 241 -10.11 17.58 8.47
N GLU A 242 -9.54 18.58 7.81
CA GLU A 242 -9.88 18.94 6.42
C GLU A 242 -9.69 17.74 5.48
N TYR A 243 -8.60 17.02 5.64
CA TYR A 243 -8.30 15.87 4.80
C TYR A 243 -9.34 14.76 4.97
N PHE A 244 -9.67 14.35 6.20
CA PHE A 244 -10.66 13.30 6.41
C PHE A 244 -12.07 13.72 6.01
N ASP A 245 -12.44 15.00 6.17
CA ASP A 245 -13.68 15.52 5.61
C ASP A 245 -13.72 15.40 4.08
N GLY A 246 -12.61 15.69 3.44
CA GLY A 246 -12.44 15.50 2.00
C GLY A 246 -12.60 14.05 1.57
N LEU A 247 -12.00 13.09 2.30
CA LEU A 247 -12.15 11.66 2.02
C LEU A 247 -13.59 11.17 2.20
N ARG A 248 -14.28 11.64 3.24
CA ARG A 248 -15.73 11.34 3.46
C ARG A 248 -16.60 11.83 2.31
N LYS A 249 -16.32 13.04 1.80
CA LYS A 249 -16.99 13.59 0.62
C LYS A 249 -16.67 12.78 -0.63
N ALA A 250 -15.40 12.40 -0.82
CA ALA A 250 -14.97 11.57 -1.94
C ALA A 250 -15.64 10.19 -1.92
N TRP A 251 -15.71 9.53 -0.76
CA TRP A 251 -16.41 8.24 -0.60
C TRP A 251 -17.87 8.30 -1.08
N LYS A 252 -18.59 9.34 -0.70
CA LYS A 252 -19.99 9.55 -1.11
C LYS A 252 -20.16 9.83 -2.61
N LYS A 253 -19.12 10.28 -3.30
CA LYS A 253 -19.10 10.53 -4.76
C LYS A 253 -18.80 9.28 -5.57
N ILE A 254 -18.34 8.19 -4.96
CA ILE A 254 -18.10 6.93 -5.68
C ILE A 254 -19.44 6.36 -6.13
N CYS A 255 -19.56 6.12 -7.42
CA CYS A 255 -20.74 5.47 -7.99
C CYS A 255 -20.49 3.95 -8.03
N PHE A 256 -20.89 3.27 -6.96
CA PHE A 256 -20.82 1.82 -6.86
C PHE A 256 -21.84 1.11 -7.75
N SER A 257 -21.63 -0.19 -8.01
CA SER A 257 -22.62 -1.06 -8.65
C SER A 257 -23.84 -1.26 -7.74
N ASP A 258 -24.97 -1.66 -8.32
CA ASP A 258 -26.24 -1.80 -7.58
C ASP A 258 -26.12 -2.84 -6.46
N SER A 259 -25.43 -3.97 -6.68
CA SER A 259 -25.23 -5.00 -5.65
C SER A 259 -24.45 -4.45 -4.44
N ILE A 260 -23.43 -3.64 -4.71
CA ILE A 260 -22.64 -2.98 -3.66
C ILE A 260 -23.48 -1.94 -2.92
N LEU A 261 -24.27 -1.12 -3.61
CA LEU A 261 -25.16 -0.15 -2.97
C LEU A 261 -26.16 -0.83 -2.02
N VAL A 262 -26.70 -1.99 -2.39
CA VAL A 262 -27.56 -2.79 -1.49
C VAL A 262 -26.79 -3.19 -0.24
N ALA A 263 -25.55 -3.68 -0.37
CA ALA A 263 -24.72 -4.08 0.76
C ALA A 263 -24.41 -2.90 1.71
N LEU A 264 -24.03 -1.73 1.15
CA LEU A 264 -23.77 -0.51 1.93
C LEU A 264 -25.00 -0.04 2.70
N ASN A 265 -26.18 -0.01 2.05
CA ASN A 265 -27.43 0.39 2.69
C ASN A 265 -27.85 -0.59 3.80
N ARG A 266 -27.64 -1.89 3.60
CA ARG A 266 -27.90 -2.91 4.65
C ARG A 266 -26.96 -2.74 5.84
N ALA A 267 -25.71 -2.40 5.60
CA ALA A 267 -24.74 -2.12 6.66
C ALA A 267 -25.18 -0.90 7.51
N ASP A 268 -25.60 0.17 6.86
CA ASP A 268 -26.11 1.36 7.53
C ASP A 268 -27.35 1.04 8.40
N PHE A 269 -28.27 0.24 7.87
CA PHE A 269 -29.46 -0.19 8.58
C PHE A 269 -29.13 -1.06 9.81
N GLU A 270 -28.26 -2.08 9.67
CA GLU A 270 -27.92 -2.94 10.79
C GLU A 270 -27.12 -2.18 11.86
N ALA A 271 -26.18 -1.31 11.46
CA ALA A 271 -25.43 -0.49 12.39
C ALA A 271 -26.33 0.46 13.20
N SER A 272 -27.37 1.03 12.58
CA SER A 272 -28.32 1.93 13.25
C SER A 272 -29.08 1.26 14.40
N LYS A 273 -29.33 -0.05 14.31
CA LYS A 273 -30.03 -0.82 15.37
C LYS A 273 -29.16 -1.02 16.62
N ILE A 274 -27.84 -1.05 16.46
CA ILE A 274 -26.93 -1.26 17.60
C ILE A 274 -26.78 0.01 18.43
N GLY A 275 -26.86 1.17 17.78
CA GLY A 275 -26.56 2.46 18.38
C GLY A 275 -25.06 2.72 18.48
N LYS A 276 -24.60 3.22 19.62
CA LYS A 276 -23.17 3.53 19.82
C LYS A 276 -22.37 2.26 20.13
N PHE A 277 -21.25 2.06 19.41
CA PHE A 277 -20.36 0.93 19.63
C PHE A 277 -18.91 1.28 19.30
N VAL A 278 -18.00 0.48 19.83
CA VAL A 278 -16.56 0.49 19.51
C VAL A 278 -16.28 -0.68 18.57
N ASN A 279 -15.48 -0.47 17.53
CA ASN A 279 -15.05 -1.55 16.63
C ASN A 279 -13.64 -2.02 16.97
N ILE A 280 -13.45 -3.33 17.10
CA ILE A 280 -12.16 -3.99 17.24
C ILE A 280 -11.90 -4.87 16.01
N HIS A 281 -10.91 -4.49 15.21
CA HIS A 281 -10.50 -5.24 14.02
C HIS A 281 -9.29 -6.10 14.31
N ILE A 282 -9.49 -7.41 14.30
CA ILE A 282 -8.46 -8.43 14.54
C ILE A 282 -7.92 -8.89 13.20
N ARG A 283 -6.74 -8.41 12.82
CA ARG A 283 -6.04 -8.88 11.64
C ARG A 283 -5.05 -9.97 12.02
N SER A 284 -5.30 -11.18 11.63
CA SER A 284 -4.43 -12.33 11.93
C SER A 284 -4.42 -13.40 10.83
N GLY A 285 -5.45 -13.49 10.01
CA GLY A 285 -5.61 -14.58 9.06
C GLY A 285 -4.58 -14.58 7.94
N ASP A 286 -4.61 -13.59 7.05
CA ASP A 286 -3.69 -13.48 5.92
C ASP A 286 -2.23 -13.42 6.36
N MET A 287 -1.97 -12.83 7.52
CA MET A 287 -0.62 -12.70 8.07
C MET A 287 -0.08 -13.99 8.65
N VAL A 288 -0.92 -14.79 9.28
CA VAL A 288 -0.51 -16.02 10.00
C VAL A 288 -0.52 -17.24 9.07
N TYR A 289 -1.48 -17.31 8.15
CA TYR A 289 -1.68 -18.51 7.30
C TYR A 289 -1.04 -18.43 5.91
N THR A 290 -0.29 -17.37 5.61
CA THR A 290 0.48 -17.25 4.36
C THR A 290 1.99 -17.22 4.65
N VAL A 291 2.77 -17.05 3.57
CA VAL A 291 4.22 -16.80 3.68
C VAL A 291 4.55 -15.52 4.44
N HIS A 292 3.58 -14.62 4.65
CA HIS A 292 3.78 -13.40 5.43
C HIS A 292 4.16 -13.69 6.87
N ARG A 293 3.80 -14.85 7.46
CA ARG A 293 4.20 -15.23 8.82
C ARG A 293 5.71 -15.27 9.01
N PHE A 294 6.47 -15.55 7.95
CA PHE A 294 7.94 -15.54 8.02
C PHE A 294 8.52 -14.12 8.14
N ASN A 295 7.73 -13.12 7.78
CA ASN A 295 8.11 -11.71 7.79
C ASN A 295 7.48 -10.93 8.97
N ILE A 296 6.62 -11.57 9.78
CA ILE A 296 5.96 -10.93 10.94
C ILE A 296 6.94 -10.16 11.84
N PRO A 297 8.15 -10.65 12.10
CA PRO A 297 9.10 -9.95 12.95
C PRO A 297 9.77 -8.75 12.30
N GLU A 298 9.62 -8.54 11.02
CA GLU A 298 10.04 -7.27 10.43
C GLU A 298 9.16 -6.16 10.98
N HIS A 299 9.75 -5.06 11.40
CA HIS A 299 9.08 -3.92 12.09
C HIS A 299 7.75 -3.51 11.46
N PHE A 300 7.62 -3.68 10.16
CA PHE A 300 6.41 -3.38 9.42
C PHE A 300 5.27 -4.35 9.77
N PHE A 301 5.54 -5.66 9.83
CA PHE A 301 4.49 -6.68 9.96
C PHE A 301 4.02 -6.91 11.40
N VAL A 302 4.88 -6.74 12.40
CA VAL A 302 4.49 -6.82 13.83
C VAL A 302 3.33 -5.87 14.13
N LYS A 303 3.38 -4.66 13.58
CA LYS A 303 2.33 -3.66 13.78
C LYS A 303 1.07 -3.90 12.93
N HIS A 304 1.03 -4.99 12.17
CA HIS A 304 -0.13 -5.38 11.35
C HIS A 304 -0.92 -6.55 11.91
N VAL A 305 -0.40 -7.25 12.92
CA VAL A 305 -0.99 -8.47 13.47
C VAL A 305 -1.52 -8.22 14.87
N VAL A 306 -2.65 -8.85 15.20
CA VAL A 306 -3.23 -8.86 16.56
C VAL A 306 -3.30 -10.31 17.02
N SER A 307 -2.61 -10.66 18.13
CA SER A 307 -2.78 -11.97 18.75
C SER A 307 -4.12 -12.04 19.48
N ILE A 308 -4.55 -13.26 19.78
CA ILE A 308 -5.81 -13.52 20.49
C ILE A 308 -5.81 -12.82 21.85
N GLU A 309 -4.72 -12.91 22.59
CA GLU A 309 -4.61 -12.34 23.92
C GLU A 309 -4.61 -10.80 23.88
N MET A 310 -4.03 -10.20 22.85
CA MET A 310 -4.13 -8.76 22.62
C MET A 310 -5.58 -8.35 22.34
N ALA A 311 -6.30 -9.14 21.54
CA ALA A 311 -7.71 -8.88 21.24
C ALA A 311 -8.57 -8.98 22.51
N ILE A 312 -8.40 -10.04 23.31
CA ILE A 312 -9.11 -10.25 24.58
C ILE A 312 -8.83 -9.09 25.54
N LEU A 313 -7.56 -8.69 25.66
CA LEU A 313 -7.19 -7.58 26.56
C LEU A 313 -7.90 -6.28 26.18
N VAL A 314 -7.99 -5.96 24.88
CA VAL A 314 -8.71 -4.77 24.41
C VAL A 314 -10.23 -4.92 24.67
N ILE A 315 -10.82 -6.09 24.43
CA ILE A 315 -12.22 -6.38 24.73
C ILE A 315 -12.52 -6.15 26.21
N GLU A 316 -11.73 -6.74 27.11
CA GLU A 316 -11.94 -6.59 28.55
C GLU A 316 -11.77 -5.14 29.03
N LEU A 317 -10.85 -4.38 28.41
CA LEU A 317 -10.70 -2.96 28.72
C LEU A 317 -11.91 -2.13 28.30
N GLU A 318 -12.51 -2.44 27.13
CA GLU A 318 -13.69 -1.74 26.64
C GLU A 318 -14.97 -2.18 27.39
N LEU A 319 -15.08 -3.44 27.80
CA LEU A 319 -16.18 -3.91 28.64
C LEU A 319 -16.19 -3.21 30.02
N LYS A 320 -15.02 -2.93 30.60
CA LYS A 320 -14.92 -2.15 31.85
C LYS A 320 -15.44 -0.72 31.71
N LYS A 321 -15.46 -0.17 30.48
CA LYS A 321 -16.04 1.15 30.17
C LYS A 321 -17.54 1.08 29.83
N HIS A 322 -18.14 -0.10 29.92
CA HIS A 322 -19.53 -0.38 29.53
C HIS A 322 -19.85 -0.07 28.06
N ASN A 323 -18.85 -0.17 27.18
CA ASN A 323 -19.07 0.01 25.75
C ASN A 323 -19.65 -1.26 25.11
N LYS A 324 -20.52 -1.08 24.11
CA LYS A 324 -20.82 -2.15 23.16
C LYS A 324 -19.63 -2.31 22.20
N ILE A 325 -19.25 -3.53 21.93
CA ILE A 325 -18.07 -3.88 21.16
C ILE A 325 -18.49 -4.66 19.93
N LEU A 326 -18.06 -4.21 18.75
CA LEU A 326 -18.20 -4.95 17.50
C LEU A 326 -16.85 -5.52 17.10
N ILE A 327 -16.76 -6.84 17.06
CA ILE A 327 -15.53 -7.55 16.68
C ILE A 327 -15.62 -7.97 15.21
N CYS A 328 -14.53 -7.81 14.48
CA CYS A 328 -14.36 -8.27 13.11
C CYS A 328 -12.91 -8.64 12.83
N GLY A 329 -12.67 -9.39 11.78
CA GLY A 329 -11.34 -9.83 11.36
C GLY A 329 -11.40 -10.75 10.16
N ASP A 330 -10.24 -11.24 9.76
CA ASP A 330 -10.06 -12.08 8.58
C ASP A 330 -9.88 -13.58 8.92
N ASP A 331 -9.76 -13.94 10.20
CA ASP A 331 -9.65 -15.32 10.69
C ASP A 331 -10.96 -15.76 11.38
N ILE A 332 -11.83 -16.42 10.63
CA ILE A 332 -13.17 -16.81 11.12
C ILE A 332 -13.08 -17.83 12.27
N GLU A 333 -12.13 -18.78 12.21
CA GLU A 333 -11.93 -19.76 13.28
C GLU A 333 -11.60 -19.08 14.61
N THR A 334 -10.69 -18.11 14.57
CA THR A 334 -10.34 -17.31 15.74
C THR A 334 -11.51 -16.45 16.23
N LEU A 335 -12.25 -15.82 15.32
CA LEU A 335 -13.43 -15.01 15.70
C LEU A 335 -14.51 -15.84 16.37
N GLU A 336 -14.82 -17.04 15.84
CA GLU A 336 -15.78 -17.96 16.45
C GLU A 336 -15.30 -18.47 17.82
N ALA A 337 -14.02 -18.73 17.98
CA ALA A 337 -13.46 -19.12 19.26
C ALA A 337 -13.58 -18.01 20.32
N ILE A 338 -13.35 -16.74 19.93
CA ILE A 338 -13.57 -15.57 20.79
C ILE A 338 -15.07 -15.43 21.09
N LYS A 339 -15.94 -15.55 20.09
CA LYS A 339 -17.40 -15.50 20.26
C LYS A 339 -17.91 -16.51 21.30
N ASN A 340 -17.46 -17.74 21.20
CA ASN A 340 -17.82 -18.81 22.14
C ASN A 340 -17.37 -18.49 23.57
N HIS A 341 -16.22 -17.82 23.75
CA HIS A 341 -15.75 -17.37 25.06
C HIS A 341 -16.67 -16.30 25.65
N TYR A 342 -17.21 -15.40 24.82
CA TYR A 342 -18.09 -14.31 25.25
C TYR A 342 -19.59 -14.63 25.07
N ILE A 343 -19.99 -15.90 24.97
CA ILE A 343 -21.35 -16.31 24.68
C ILE A 343 -22.39 -15.76 25.69
N SER A 344 -21.99 -15.59 26.95
CA SER A 344 -22.83 -14.99 28.01
C SER A 344 -22.88 -13.45 27.97
N LYS A 345 -22.15 -12.80 27.10
CA LYS A 345 -22.05 -11.34 26.96
C LYS A 345 -22.39 -10.85 25.55
N LEU A 346 -23.17 -11.62 24.76
CA LEU A 346 -23.49 -11.29 23.37
C LEU A 346 -24.28 -9.98 23.19
N ASP A 347 -24.91 -9.47 24.24
CA ASP A 347 -25.54 -8.14 24.22
C ASP A 347 -24.53 -6.99 24.18
N SER A 348 -23.31 -7.23 24.67
CA SER A 348 -22.23 -6.24 24.74
C SER A 348 -21.09 -6.53 23.77
N VAL A 349 -20.86 -7.80 23.42
CA VAL A 349 -19.79 -8.23 22.49
C VAL A 349 -20.43 -8.84 21.24
N LEU A 350 -20.47 -8.06 20.17
CA LEU A 350 -21.12 -8.37 18.91
C LEU A 350 -20.09 -8.78 17.87
N PHE A 351 -20.48 -9.67 16.96
CA PHE A 351 -19.61 -10.15 15.87
C PHE A 351 -20.17 -9.69 14.53
N LEU A 352 -19.35 -8.97 13.77
CA LEU A 352 -19.76 -8.39 12.50
C LEU A 352 -20.19 -9.45 11.49
N HIS A 353 -19.51 -10.60 11.50
CA HIS A 353 -19.82 -11.73 10.63
C HIS A 353 -21.27 -12.22 10.79
N ASP A 354 -21.83 -12.22 12.01
CA ASP A 354 -23.24 -12.63 12.26
C ASP A 354 -24.26 -11.72 11.56
N PHE A 355 -23.89 -10.45 11.34
CA PHE A 355 -24.75 -9.51 10.62
C PHE A 355 -24.68 -9.72 9.10
N SER A 356 -23.48 -9.98 8.55
CA SER A 356 -23.33 -10.21 7.12
C SER A 356 -23.95 -11.53 6.67
N LEU A 357 -23.93 -12.58 7.51
CA LEU A 357 -24.55 -13.88 7.23
C LEU A 357 -26.08 -13.84 7.09
N LYS A 358 -26.75 -12.79 7.60
CA LYS A 358 -28.20 -12.61 7.41
C LYS A 358 -28.57 -12.36 5.94
N TYR A 359 -27.60 -11.97 5.14
CA TYR A 359 -27.77 -11.64 3.75
C TYR A 359 -26.94 -12.62 2.90
N ASN A 360 -27.47 -13.05 1.80
CA ASN A 360 -26.75 -13.94 0.87
C ASN A 360 -25.82 -13.11 -0.02
N PHE A 361 -24.84 -12.44 0.59
CA PHE A 361 -23.86 -11.63 -0.10
C PHE A 361 -22.74 -12.47 -0.72
N GLY A 362 -22.27 -12.07 -1.90
CA GLY A 362 -20.98 -12.50 -2.41
C GLY A 362 -19.83 -11.91 -1.56
N LYS A 363 -18.61 -12.40 -1.79
CA LYS A 363 -17.42 -11.99 -1.00
C LYS A 363 -17.16 -10.48 -1.06
N LEU A 364 -17.41 -9.86 -2.21
CA LEU A 364 -17.18 -8.44 -2.41
C LEU A 364 -18.23 -7.59 -1.70
N GLU A 365 -19.50 -7.96 -1.82
CA GLU A 365 -20.61 -7.29 -1.11
C GLU A 365 -20.43 -7.42 0.40
N GLN A 366 -20.00 -8.60 0.89
CA GLN A 366 -19.69 -8.80 2.30
C GLN A 366 -18.56 -7.90 2.77
N LEU A 367 -17.46 -7.79 1.99
CA LEU A 367 -16.33 -6.94 2.30
C LEU A 367 -16.76 -5.46 2.46
N LEU A 368 -17.60 -4.96 1.53
CA LEU A 368 -18.06 -3.57 1.54
C LEU A 368 -19.15 -3.33 2.61
N PHE A 369 -20.02 -4.33 2.87
CA PHE A 369 -20.91 -4.32 4.02
C PHE A 369 -20.14 -4.12 5.33
N GLU A 370 -19.12 -4.95 5.56
CA GLU A 370 -18.30 -4.88 6.77
C GLU A 370 -17.56 -3.55 6.89
N LEU A 371 -17.01 -3.04 5.78
CA LEU A 371 -16.35 -1.74 5.75
C LEU A 371 -17.30 -0.61 6.14
N GLN A 372 -18.48 -0.57 5.53
CA GLN A 372 -19.50 0.46 5.78
C GLN A 372 -20.04 0.38 7.21
N PHE A 373 -20.29 -0.83 7.70
CA PHE A 373 -20.77 -1.04 9.07
C PHE A 373 -19.77 -0.48 10.09
N ARG A 374 -18.50 -0.84 9.95
CA ARG A 374 -17.40 -0.38 10.81
C ARG A 374 -17.23 1.14 10.79
N SER A 375 -17.55 1.79 9.69
CA SER A 375 -17.46 3.26 9.56
C SER A 375 -18.42 4.01 10.48
N LYS A 376 -19.41 3.31 11.10
CA LYS A 376 -20.37 3.88 12.08
C LYS A 376 -19.89 3.78 13.53
N ALA A 377 -18.75 3.12 13.78
CA ALA A 377 -18.20 3.01 15.12
C ALA A 377 -17.77 4.37 15.69
N GLN A 378 -17.91 4.55 17.01
CA GLN A 378 -17.42 5.75 17.70
C GLN A 378 -15.88 5.79 17.73
N SER A 379 -15.26 4.64 18.00
CA SER A 379 -13.82 4.46 18.04
C SER A 379 -13.46 3.16 17.33
N ILE A 380 -12.34 3.15 16.65
CA ILE A 380 -11.86 1.99 15.90
C ILE A 380 -10.49 1.57 16.42
N TYR A 381 -10.44 0.38 16.99
CA TYR A 381 -9.23 -0.31 17.35
C TYR A 381 -8.77 -1.17 16.16
N THR A 382 -7.59 -0.92 15.66
CA THR A 382 -7.03 -1.67 14.53
C THR A 382 -5.49 -1.64 14.54
N THR A 383 -4.88 -2.26 13.57
CA THR A 383 -3.43 -2.19 13.32
C THR A 383 -3.12 -1.14 12.24
N LYS A 384 -1.87 -1.07 11.76
CA LYS A 384 -1.48 -0.22 10.61
C LYS A 384 -1.97 -0.78 9.26
N SER A 385 -2.96 -1.64 9.26
CA SER A 385 -3.58 -2.19 8.04
C SER A 385 -4.39 -1.12 7.31
N ALA A 386 -4.15 -0.93 6.01
CA ALA A 386 -4.93 -0.01 5.19
C ALA A 386 -6.44 -0.33 5.23
N PHE A 387 -6.83 -1.61 5.17
CA PHE A 387 -8.22 -2.03 5.31
C PHE A 387 -8.78 -1.78 6.71
N GLY A 388 -7.95 -1.96 7.74
CA GLY A 388 -8.33 -1.68 9.13
C GLY A 388 -8.62 -0.20 9.40
N ILE A 389 -7.88 0.69 8.74
CA ILE A 389 -7.95 2.14 8.91
C ILE A 389 -9.03 2.79 8.03
N LEU A 390 -9.36 2.19 6.88
CA LEU A 390 -10.29 2.76 5.91
C LEU A 390 -11.67 3.14 6.49
N PRO A 391 -12.30 2.35 7.40
CA PRO A 391 -13.56 2.75 8.03
C PRO A 391 -13.49 4.09 8.77
N TYR A 392 -12.36 4.40 9.40
CA TYR A 392 -12.13 5.71 10.02
C TYR A 392 -12.08 6.83 8.98
N ALA A 393 -11.41 6.59 7.87
CA ALA A 393 -11.25 7.59 6.81
C ALA A 393 -12.57 7.96 6.12
N ILE A 394 -13.52 7.01 6.02
CA ILE A 394 -14.81 7.23 5.35
C ILE A 394 -15.97 7.50 6.31
N GLY A 395 -15.80 7.22 7.61
CA GLY A 395 -16.81 7.34 8.65
C GLY A 395 -16.65 8.58 9.52
N ASN A 396 -17.47 8.62 10.58
CA ASN A 396 -17.48 9.71 11.56
C ASN A 396 -16.91 9.28 12.92
N SER A 397 -16.04 8.28 12.95
CA SER A 397 -15.39 7.82 14.17
C SER A 397 -14.56 8.95 14.80
N LYS A 398 -14.61 9.08 16.11
CA LYS A 398 -13.88 10.12 16.86
C LYS A 398 -12.41 9.77 17.01
N GLU A 399 -12.09 8.48 17.12
CA GLU A 399 -10.75 8.00 17.43
C GLU A 399 -10.36 6.80 16.58
N LEU A 400 -9.13 6.84 16.09
CA LEU A 400 -8.44 5.72 15.48
C LEU A 400 -7.31 5.26 16.40
N ILE A 401 -7.45 4.08 16.99
CA ILE A 401 -6.54 3.56 18.00
C ILE A 401 -5.75 2.40 17.40
N ASN A 402 -4.43 2.56 17.31
CA ASN A 402 -3.56 1.46 16.94
C ASN A 402 -3.41 0.52 18.14
N ILE A 403 -3.85 -0.73 18.00
CA ILE A 403 -3.86 -1.73 19.09
C ILE A 403 -2.44 -1.95 19.62
N TYR A 404 -1.46 -2.05 18.73
CA TYR A 404 -0.09 -2.29 19.12
C TYR A 404 0.46 -1.11 19.94
N ASP A 405 0.37 0.11 19.40
CA ASP A 405 0.89 1.31 20.06
C ASP A 405 0.14 1.55 21.40
N PHE A 406 -1.18 1.28 21.45
CA PHE A 406 -2.00 1.39 22.65
C PHE A 406 -1.57 0.42 23.77
N LEU A 407 -1.33 -0.85 23.42
CA LEU A 407 -0.99 -1.87 24.40
C LEU A 407 0.47 -1.78 24.84
N PHE A 408 1.41 -1.53 23.91
CA PHE A 408 2.84 -1.50 24.22
C PHE A 408 3.28 -0.29 25.04
N ASN A 409 2.42 0.70 25.20
CA ASN A 409 2.62 1.80 26.14
C ASN A 409 2.20 1.45 27.59
N LYS A 410 1.63 0.25 27.83
CA LYS A 410 1.21 -0.19 29.17
C LYS A 410 2.36 -0.78 29.96
N ASN A 411 2.48 -0.37 31.20
CA ASN A 411 3.33 -1.04 32.16
C ASN A 411 2.80 -2.45 32.41
N ASN A 412 3.68 -3.45 32.48
CA ASN A 412 3.35 -4.85 32.75
C ASN A 412 2.56 -5.59 31.67
N LEU A 413 2.61 -5.13 30.40
CA LEU A 413 1.87 -5.76 29.30
C LEU A 413 2.07 -7.28 29.22
N TYR A 414 3.31 -7.77 29.41
CA TYR A 414 3.61 -9.20 29.42
C TYR A 414 2.70 -9.97 30.39
N LYS A 415 2.60 -9.49 31.65
CA LYS A 415 1.79 -10.16 32.68
C LYS A 415 0.30 -10.13 32.32
N GLU A 416 -0.18 -9.00 31.79
CA GLU A 416 -1.58 -8.88 31.37
C GLU A 416 -1.90 -9.86 30.23
N LEU A 417 -1.04 -10.01 29.24
CA LEU A 417 -1.26 -10.91 28.12
C LEU A 417 -1.19 -12.40 28.54
N VAL A 418 -0.22 -12.77 29.37
CA VAL A 418 -0.05 -14.16 29.82
C VAL A 418 -1.23 -14.65 30.65
N ASN A 419 -1.98 -13.76 31.32
CA ASN A 419 -3.21 -14.12 32.03
C ASN A 419 -4.29 -14.70 31.09
N TYR A 420 -4.20 -14.44 29.79
CA TYR A 420 -5.10 -14.95 28.76
C TYR A 420 -4.52 -16.13 27.96
N ASP A 421 -3.27 -16.58 28.28
CA ASP A 421 -2.64 -17.72 27.58
C ASP A 421 -3.47 -18.99 27.74
N GLY A 422 -3.85 -19.59 26.64
CA GLY A 422 -4.64 -20.81 26.61
C GLY A 422 -6.11 -20.67 27.00
N LEU A 423 -6.61 -19.45 27.26
CA LEU A 423 -8.01 -19.21 27.59
C LEU A 423 -8.97 -19.58 26.44
N ILE A 424 -8.51 -19.41 25.21
CA ILE A 424 -9.25 -19.74 23.99
C ILE A 424 -8.50 -20.83 23.22
N LYS A 425 -9.23 -21.87 22.80
CA LYS A 425 -8.68 -22.90 21.90
C LYS A 425 -8.51 -22.31 20.51
N ALA A 426 -7.28 -22.12 20.09
CA ALA A 426 -6.92 -21.51 18.82
C ALA A 426 -6.17 -22.48 17.89
N ASN A 427 -6.08 -22.12 16.62
CA ASN A 427 -5.23 -22.78 15.65
C ASN A 427 -3.76 -22.77 16.10
N LYS A 428 -3.03 -23.83 15.79
CA LYS A 428 -1.62 -23.99 16.20
C LYS A 428 -0.74 -22.81 15.76
N LEU A 429 -0.95 -22.27 14.55
CA LEU A 429 -0.17 -21.14 14.08
C LEU A 429 -0.49 -19.84 14.85
N GLN A 430 -1.73 -19.65 15.29
CA GLN A 430 -2.09 -18.55 16.19
C GLN A 430 -1.41 -18.69 17.55
N ILE A 431 -1.38 -19.92 18.12
CA ILE A 431 -0.65 -20.21 19.36
C ILE A 431 0.85 -19.92 19.19
N SER A 432 1.42 -20.26 18.05
CA SER A 432 2.82 -19.94 17.72
C SER A 432 3.08 -18.44 17.73
N LEU A 433 2.21 -17.66 17.09
CA LEU A 433 2.26 -16.20 17.09
C LEU A 433 2.13 -15.63 18.51
N SER A 434 1.15 -16.09 19.31
CA SER A 434 0.94 -15.64 20.68
C SER A 434 2.20 -15.82 21.54
N ASN A 435 2.83 -16.99 21.48
CA ASN A 435 4.07 -17.24 22.18
C ASN A 435 5.22 -16.31 21.73
N TRP A 436 5.28 -15.97 20.44
CA TRP A 436 6.26 -15.00 19.96
C TRP A 436 5.95 -13.57 20.46
N ILE A 437 4.68 -13.17 20.55
CA ILE A 437 4.28 -11.88 21.18
C ILE A 437 4.65 -11.87 22.68
N PHE A 438 4.45 -12.98 23.40
CA PHE A 438 4.90 -13.10 24.79
C PHE A 438 6.42 -12.97 24.94
N PHE A 439 7.18 -13.56 24.02
CA PHE A 439 8.62 -13.36 23.98
C PHE A 439 8.99 -11.88 23.82
N GLN A 440 8.38 -11.18 22.85
CA GLN A 440 8.67 -9.76 22.61
C GLN A 440 8.27 -8.86 23.78
N THR A 441 7.06 -9.04 24.30
CA THR A 441 6.58 -8.26 25.45
C THR A 441 7.37 -8.59 26.71
N GLY A 442 7.83 -9.83 26.82
CA GLY A 442 8.70 -10.28 27.89
C GLY A 442 10.09 -9.61 27.87
N ILE A 443 10.67 -9.38 26.69
CA ILE A 443 11.92 -8.61 26.56
C ILE A 443 11.69 -7.17 27.04
N ILE A 444 10.63 -6.51 26.60
CA ILE A 444 10.30 -5.14 26.99
C ILE A 444 10.05 -5.04 28.49
N SER A 445 9.45 -6.07 29.08
CA SER A 445 9.18 -6.18 30.53
C SER A 445 10.37 -6.73 31.35
N ASN A 446 11.55 -6.86 30.76
CA ASN A 446 12.77 -7.38 31.39
C ASN A 446 12.59 -8.74 32.08
N MET A 447 11.83 -9.65 31.46
CA MET A 447 11.61 -10.98 32.01
C MET A 447 12.89 -11.83 31.98
N LYS A 448 13.00 -12.78 32.91
CA LYS A 448 14.13 -13.71 32.95
C LYS A 448 14.24 -14.50 31.67
N VAL A 449 15.44 -14.66 31.12
CA VAL A 449 15.69 -15.33 29.84
C VAL A 449 15.16 -16.76 29.77
N ASN A 450 15.09 -17.47 30.90
CA ASN A 450 14.51 -18.81 30.95
C ASN A 450 13.00 -18.82 30.61
N ILE A 451 12.27 -17.76 30.93
CA ILE A 451 10.87 -17.59 30.56
C ILE A 451 10.78 -17.30 29.05
N LEU A 452 11.63 -16.38 28.56
CA LEU A 452 11.66 -16.00 27.16
C LEU A 452 11.95 -17.20 26.25
N ILE A 453 12.91 -18.04 26.63
CA ILE A 453 13.31 -19.22 25.83
C ILE A 453 12.19 -20.25 25.74
N GLU A 454 11.37 -20.43 26.78
CA GLU A 454 10.24 -21.36 26.71
C GLU A 454 9.16 -20.90 25.72
N HIS A 455 8.87 -19.62 25.64
CA HIS A 455 7.96 -19.08 24.62
C HIS A 455 8.51 -19.30 23.21
N VAL A 456 9.78 -18.99 22.96
CA VAL A 456 10.40 -19.22 21.65
C VAL A 456 10.42 -20.70 21.29
N LYS A 457 10.72 -21.60 22.22
CA LYS A 457 10.68 -23.05 21.98
C LYS A 457 9.26 -23.53 21.65
N LYS A 458 8.22 -23.02 22.32
CA LYS A 458 6.82 -23.34 22.00
C LYS A 458 6.49 -22.91 20.55
N SER A 459 6.88 -21.70 20.15
CA SER A 459 6.70 -21.22 18.77
C SER A 459 7.42 -22.12 17.76
N LEU A 460 8.69 -22.46 18.00
CA LEU A 460 9.51 -23.30 17.10
C LEU A 460 8.98 -24.74 16.98
N ARG A 461 8.41 -25.33 18.03
CA ARG A 461 7.81 -26.68 17.95
C ARG A 461 6.63 -26.71 16.98
N ILE A 462 5.89 -25.61 16.87
CA ILE A 462 4.71 -25.50 16.02
C ILE A 462 5.10 -25.11 14.60
N ASP A 463 5.87 -24.04 14.45
CA ASP A 463 6.27 -23.46 13.14
C ASP A 463 7.81 -23.47 13.05
N LYS A 464 8.34 -24.68 12.85
CA LYS A 464 9.78 -24.98 12.87
C LYS A 464 10.56 -24.28 11.75
N ASP A 465 9.89 -23.90 10.66
CA ASP A 465 10.53 -23.28 9.51
C ASP A 465 10.55 -21.74 9.59
N ASN A 466 9.89 -21.17 10.59
CA ASN A 466 9.86 -19.73 10.79
C ASN A 466 11.22 -19.22 11.27
N PHE A 467 11.92 -18.54 10.37
CA PHE A 467 13.25 -18.02 10.65
C PHE A 467 13.27 -17.01 11.80
N SER A 468 12.20 -16.27 11.98
CA SER A 468 12.07 -15.26 13.04
C SER A 468 12.13 -15.87 14.44
N TYR A 469 11.57 -17.05 14.60
CA TYR A 469 11.65 -17.78 15.88
C TYR A 469 13.05 -18.36 16.08
N LYS A 470 13.70 -18.78 14.98
CA LYS A 470 15.09 -19.28 15.04
C LYS A 470 16.07 -18.19 15.49
N ILE A 471 16.00 -17.02 14.91
CA ILE A 471 16.87 -15.90 15.31
C ILE A 471 16.57 -15.43 16.75
N SER A 472 15.29 -15.49 17.19
CA SER A 472 14.91 -15.21 18.57
C SER A 472 15.49 -16.24 19.56
N PHE A 473 15.61 -17.50 19.12
CA PHE A 473 16.28 -18.53 19.93
C PHE A 473 17.79 -18.26 20.08
N LEU A 474 18.46 -17.80 19.03
CA LEU A 474 19.85 -17.34 19.10
C LEU A 474 20.01 -16.23 20.16
N TYR A 475 19.13 -15.24 20.16
CA TYR A 475 19.12 -14.19 21.19
C TYR A 475 19.07 -14.77 22.61
N CYS A 476 18.19 -15.75 22.85
CA CYS A 476 18.07 -16.38 24.15
C CYS A 476 19.36 -17.10 24.57
N LEU A 477 20.04 -17.80 23.64
CA LEU A 477 21.31 -18.46 23.91
C LEU A 477 22.40 -17.45 24.30
N LEU A 478 22.48 -16.32 23.56
CA LEU A 478 23.43 -15.24 23.86
C LEU A 478 23.17 -14.62 25.24
N LYS A 479 21.92 -14.31 25.56
CA LYS A 479 21.55 -13.73 26.86
C LYS A 479 21.74 -14.71 28.03
N LYS A 480 21.65 -16.02 27.78
CA LYS A 480 22.04 -17.05 28.74
C LYS A 480 23.56 -17.25 28.89
N LYS A 481 24.36 -16.59 28.03
CA LYS A 481 25.81 -16.78 27.95
C LYS A 481 26.22 -18.22 27.56
N GLU A 482 25.34 -18.96 26.91
CA GLU A 482 25.61 -20.31 26.38
C GLU A 482 26.36 -20.21 25.02
N ILE A 483 27.55 -19.61 25.03
CA ILE A 483 28.25 -19.14 23.83
C ILE A 483 28.59 -20.27 22.87
N ILE A 484 29.06 -21.42 23.35
CA ILE A 484 29.37 -22.57 22.51
C ILE A 484 28.11 -23.05 21.75
N LYS A 485 26.97 -23.06 22.42
CA LYS A 485 25.71 -23.42 21.75
C LYS A 485 25.24 -22.32 20.80
N ALA A 486 25.40 -21.04 21.19
CA ALA A 486 25.07 -19.91 20.34
C ALA A 486 25.89 -19.90 19.05
N GLU A 487 27.22 -20.17 19.13
CA GLU A 487 28.11 -20.27 17.98
C GLU A 487 27.69 -21.38 17.03
N LYS A 488 27.53 -22.63 17.54
CA LYS A 488 27.05 -23.76 16.74
C LYS A 488 25.70 -23.48 16.08
N TYR A 489 24.80 -22.84 16.80
CA TYR A 489 23.49 -22.50 16.28
C TYR A 489 23.56 -21.36 15.25
N CYS A 490 24.39 -20.35 15.46
CA CYS A 490 24.66 -19.29 14.50
C CYS A 490 25.25 -19.85 13.21
N GLN A 491 26.23 -20.76 13.29
CA GLN A 491 26.80 -21.46 12.15
C GLN A 491 25.72 -22.18 11.33
N LEU A 492 24.84 -22.91 12.00
CA LEU A 492 23.72 -23.59 11.35
C LEU A 492 22.76 -22.61 10.65
N LEU A 493 22.46 -21.48 11.27
CA LEU A 493 21.61 -20.43 10.67
C LEU A 493 22.28 -19.82 9.45
N LEU A 494 23.54 -19.46 9.52
CA LEU A 494 24.30 -18.90 8.40
C LEU A 494 24.39 -19.88 7.22
N ARG A 495 24.55 -21.19 7.50
CA ARG A 495 24.60 -22.21 6.46
C ARG A 495 23.28 -22.41 5.74
N ASN A 496 22.15 -22.42 6.47
CA ASN A 496 20.85 -22.85 5.92
C ASN A 496 19.92 -21.68 5.60
N TYR A 497 20.16 -20.48 6.15
CA TYR A 497 19.25 -19.33 6.11
C TYR A 497 19.98 -18.00 5.84
N ASN A 498 21.07 -18.03 5.09
CA ASN A 498 21.89 -16.83 4.84
C ASN A 498 21.07 -15.68 4.23
N GLN A 499 20.21 -15.98 3.25
CA GLN A 499 19.36 -14.97 2.62
C GLN A 499 18.35 -14.34 3.60
N ASP A 500 17.81 -15.14 4.52
CA ASP A 500 16.90 -14.63 5.56
C ASP A 500 17.63 -13.75 6.57
N ILE A 501 18.87 -14.10 6.92
CA ILE A 501 19.73 -13.27 7.78
C ILE A 501 19.99 -11.93 7.12
N GLU A 502 20.43 -11.94 5.85
CA GLU A 502 20.68 -10.71 5.11
C GLU A 502 19.44 -9.83 4.98
N ARG A 503 18.29 -10.45 4.71
CA ARG A 503 17.00 -9.73 4.66
C ARG A 503 16.69 -9.06 6.00
N ILE A 504 16.81 -9.78 7.12
CA ILE A 504 16.56 -9.22 8.46
C ILE A 504 17.54 -8.10 8.79
N ILE A 505 18.82 -8.27 8.49
CA ILE A 505 19.81 -7.22 8.71
C ILE A 505 19.51 -6.00 7.83
N ARG A 506 19.13 -6.23 6.55
CA ARG A 506 18.78 -5.15 5.62
C ARG A 506 17.59 -4.34 6.10
N ASN A 507 16.54 -5.00 6.60
CA ASN A 507 15.26 -4.39 6.95
C ASN A 507 15.14 -4.03 8.45
N GLY A 508 15.96 -4.61 9.30
CA GLY A 508 15.74 -4.68 10.75
C GLY A 508 16.41 -3.62 11.61
N LEU A 509 17.22 -2.70 11.03
CA LEU A 509 17.92 -1.68 11.84
C LEU A 509 17.00 -0.67 12.53
N PHE A 510 15.76 -0.55 12.07
CA PHE A 510 14.81 0.45 12.55
C PHE A 510 13.67 -0.15 13.40
N GLY A 511 13.79 -1.40 13.88
CA GLY A 511 12.66 -2.03 14.50
C GLY A 511 12.91 -3.13 15.52
N ALA A 512 12.03 -4.12 15.51
CA ALA A 512 11.91 -5.21 16.48
C ALA A 512 13.17 -6.08 16.67
N TRP A 513 14.19 -5.94 15.83
CA TRP A 513 15.41 -6.74 15.86
C TRP A 513 16.61 -6.09 16.55
N ASN A 514 16.51 -4.81 16.93
CA ASN A 514 17.62 -4.11 17.59
C ASN A 514 18.13 -4.85 18.84
N PHE A 515 17.25 -5.54 19.55
CA PHE A 515 17.65 -6.30 20.72
C PHE A 515 18.55 -7.50 20.36
N ILE A 516 18.31 -8.17 19.23
CA ILE A 516 19.15 -9.28 18.75
C ILE A 516 20.49 -8.74 18.26
N PHE A 517 20.48 -7.68 17.45
CA PHE A 517 21.70 -7.08 16.94
C PHE A 517 22.60 -6.59 18.07
N ASN A 518 22.02 -5.96 19.09
CA ASN A 518 22.78 -5.54 20.27
C ASN A 518 23.35 -6.74 21.02
N ALA A 519 22.59 -7.84 21.19
CA ALA A 519 23.09 -9.05 21.83
C ALA A 519 24.25 -9.72 21.05
N VAL A 520 24.19 -9.71 19.70
CA VAL A 520 25.28 -10.21 18.85
C VAL A 520 26.52 -9.33 19.00
N LEU A 521 26.36 -8.00 18.95
CA LEU A 521 27.49 -7.07 19.10
C LEU A 521 28.10 -7.10 20.51
N GLU A 522 27.30 -7.29 21.57
CA GLU A 522 27.78 -7.52 22.94
C GLU A 522 28.58 -8.82 23.01
N ALA A 523 28.06 -9.90 22.43
CA ALA A 523 28.75 -11.18 22.40
C ALA A 523 30.06 -11.11 21.60
N TYR A 524 30.08 -10.44 20.45
CA TYR A 524 31.28 -10.20 19.65
C TYR A 524 32.41 -9.53 20.46
N LYS A 525 32.08 -8.51 21.25
CA LYS A 525 33.08 -7.79 22.06
C LYS A 525 33.76 -8.69 23.12
N ILE A 526 33.01 -9.67 23.63
CA ILE A 526 33.45 -10.52 24.74
C ILE A 526 34.09 -11.83 24.21
N TYR A 527 33.55 -12.40 23.15
CA TYR A 527 33.87 -13.76 22.67
C TYR A 527 34.45 -13.72 21.24
N GLN A 528 35.67 -13.17 21.12
CA GLN A 528 36.36 -12.94 19.83
C GLN A 528 36.76 -14.22 19.08
N TYR A 529 36.67 -15.39 19.71
CA TYR A 529 36.98 -16.69 19.09
C TYR A 529 35.80 -17.32 18.34
N SER A 530 34.64 -16.69 18.33
CA SER A 530 33.42 -17.24 17.74
C SER A 530 33.26 -16.76 16.30
N ALA A 531 33.74 -17.52 15.32
CA ALA A 531 33.78 -17.14 13.90
C ALA A 531 32.41 -16.75 13.32
N SER A 532 31.37 -17.55 13.58
CA SER A 532 30.02 -17.28 13.04
C SER A 532 29.37 -16.04 13.67
N LEU A 533 29.58 -15.81 14.97
CA LEU A 533 29.10 -14.60 15.64
C LEU A 533 29.87 -13.36 15.16
N ARG A 534 31.19 -13.48 14.93
CA ARG A 534 32.01 -12.41 14.33
C ARG A 534 31.51 -12.05 12.94
N TYR A 535 31.25 -13.05 12.09
CA TYR A 535 30.73 -12.81 10.75
C TYR A 535 29.35 -12.11 10.82
N LEU A 536 28.44 -12.56 11.68
CA LEU A 536 27.15 -11.91 11.87
C LEU A 536 27.32 -10.46 12.38
N ALA A 537 28.26 -10.20 13.27
CA ALA A 537 28.59 -8.85 13.74
C ALA A 537 29.12 -7.96 12.60
N ALA A 538 29.96 -8.50 11.70
CA ALA A 538 30.46 -7.79 10.53
C ALA A 538 29.30 -7.33 9.62
N LEU A 539 28.31 -8.20 9.34
CA LEU A 539 27.13 -7.86 8.56
C LEU A 539 26.29 -6.75 9.24
N ILE A 540 26.19 -6.78 10.57
CA ILE A 540 25.48 -5.74 11.33
C ILE A 540 26.23 -4.41 11.26
N PHE A 541 27.56 -4.39 11.37
CA PHE A 541 28.38 -3.18 11.25
C PHE A 541 28.26 -2.60 9.84
N GLN A 542 28.35 -3.43 8.80
CA GLN A 542 28.15 -3.00 7.41
C GLN A 542 26.82 -2.25 7.24
N LYS A 543 25.74 -2.81 7.79
CA LYS A 543 24.42 -2.19 7.71
C LYS A 543 24.33 -0.90 8.52
N LYS A 544 25.08 -0.77 9.61
CA LYS A 544 25.19 0.47 10.40
C LYS A 544 26.09 1.51 9.73
N GLN A 545 26.56 1.27 8.52
CA GLN A 545 27.52 2.10 7.76
C GLN A 545 28.91 2.21 8.44
N ASP A 546 29.22 1.33 9.38
CA ASP A 546 30.54 1.18 9.96
C ASP A 546 31.33 0.15 9.13
N ILE A 547 31.71 0.57 7.93
CA ILE A 547 32.43 -0.26 6.96
C ILE A 547 33.82 -0.65 7.51
N HIS A 548 34.47 0.25 8.25
CA HIS A 548 35.80 -0.02 8.81
C HIS A 548 35.77 -1.20 9.78
N SER A 549 34.86 -1.19 10.76
CA SER A 549 34.70 -2.31 11.71
C SER A 549 34.31 -3.61 11.00
N SER A 550 33.43 -3.52 9.99
CA SER A 550 33.05 -4.69 9.19
C SER A 550 34.24 -5.31 8.47
N LEU A 551 35.01 -4.51 7.72
CA LEU A 551 36.17 -4.97 6.96
C LEU A 551 37.27 -5.54 7.88
N LYS A 552 37.52 -4.90 9.03
CA LYS A 552 38.50 -5.42 10.01
C LYS A 552 38.15 -6.84 10.43
N ILE A 553 36.89 -7.09 10.82
CA ILE A 553 36.43 -8.41 11.27
C ILE A 553 36.53 -9.43 10.13
N LEU A 554 36.07 -9.06 8.92
CA LEU A 554 36.09 -9.96 7.76
C LEU A 554 37.52 -10.32 7.34
N ARG A 555 38.44 -9.37 7.41
CA ARG A 555 39.86 -9.61 7.15
C ARG A 555 40.47 -10.60 8.15
N GLU A 556 40.23 -10.40 9.45
CA GLU A 556 40.70 -11.31 10.48
C GLU A 556 40.14 -12.73 10.31
N LEU A 557 38.86 -12.87 9.90
CA LEU A 557 38.23 -14.17 9.59
C LEU A 557 38.84 -14.81 8.34
N TYR A 558 39.14 -14.00 7.32
CA TYR A 558 39.78 -14.44 6.09
C TYR A 558 41.20 -14.95 6.35
N ASP A 559 42.02 -14.16 7.04
CA ASP A 559 43.41 -14.50 7.38
C ASP A 559 43.48 -15.77 8.28
N GLY A 560 42.46 -16.00 9.08
CA GLY A 560 42.29 -17.21 9.92
C GLY A 560 41.74 -18.42 9.16
N GLY A 561 41.34 -18.28 7.90
CA GLY A 561 40.74 -19.38 7.10
C GLY A 561 39.34 -19.79 7.60
N GLU A 562 38.61 -18.89 8.29
CA GLU A 562 37.34 -19.17 8.93
C GLU A 562 36.10 -18.84 8.05
N LEU A 563 36.29 -18.22 6.87
CA LEU A 563 35.23 -17.90 5.92
C LEU A 563 34.96 -19.09 4.99
N ASN A 564 33.67 -19.39 4.78
CA ASN A 564 33.24 -20.26 3.68
C ASN A 564 33.24 -19.49 2.34
N SER A 565 33.01 -20.19 1.21
CA SER A 565 33.06 -19.59 -0.14
C SER A 565 32.13 -18.39 -0.30
N ILE A 566 30.88 -18.49 0.16
CA ILE A 566 29.88 -17.42 0.06
C ILE A 566 30.29 -16.19 0.89
N GLN A 567 30.84 -16.42 2.08
CA GLN A 567 31.33 -15.36 2.97
C GLN A 567 32.58 -14.69 2.41
N HIS A 568 33.44 -15.47 1.76
CA HIS A 568 34.61 -14.98 1.07
C HIS A 568 34.24 -14.06 -0.11
N ASP A 569 33.30 -14.49 -0.95
CA ASP A 569 32.83 -13.67 -2.08
C ASP A 569 32.27 -12.31 -1.60
N LYS A 570 31.54 -12.32 -0.51
CA LYS A 570 31.03 -11.08 0.11
C LYS A 570 32.13 -10.19 0.68
N TYR A 571 33.19 -10.77 1.21
CA TYR A 571 34.36 -10.01 1.66
C TYR A 571 35.05 -9.32 0.48
N ILE A 572 35.27 -10.06 -0.64
CA ILE A 572 35.84 -9.50 -1.86
C ILE A 572 34.96 -8.39 -2.45
N GLU A 573 33.65 -8.58 -2.48
CA GLU A 573 32.71 -7.53 -2.91
C GLU A 573 32.90 -6.24 -2.12
N LEU A 574 33.06 -6.32 -0.80
CA LEU A 574 33.25 -5.16 0.07
C LEU A 574 34.61 -4.48 -0.06
N LEU A 575 35.66 -5.23 -0.47
CA LEU A 575 36.97 -4.64 -0.74
C LEU A 575 36.99 -3.79 -2.01
N ASN A 576 36.05 -4.04 -2.93
CA ASN A 576 35.94 -3.34 -4.22
C ASN A 576 35.01 -2.13 -4.19
N VAL A 577 34.40 -1.81 -3.05
CA VAL A 577 33.57 -0.62 -2.80
C VAL A 577 34.39 0.44 -2.07
#